data_9a2f7638f4c80f320f6bd23307e56366
#
_entry.id   9a2f7638f4c80f320f6bd23307e56366
#
_cell.length_a   1.000
_cell.length_b   1.000
_cell.length_c   1.000
_cell.angle_alpha   90.00
_cell.angle_beta   90.00
_cell.angle_gamma   90.00
#
_symmetry.space_group_name_H-M   'P 1'
#
loop_
_entity.id
_entity.type
_entity.pdbx_description
1 polymer ?
#
loop_
_entity_poly.entity_id
_entity_poly.type
_entity_poly.pdbx_seq_one_letter_code
_entity_poly.pdbx_strand_id
1 'polypeptide(L)'
;MTYQRRDTKRPPTHPGHIVGLEIEELGLSVTEAARRLHVSRRTLSELVNERRGMSPEMALKLGRFFGNGTELWMNLQTRYDLWGVENDAAALREAEQVEPALL
;
A
#
# COMPACT_ATOMS: atom_id res chain seq x y z
N MET A 1 -17.33 17.48 -13.02
CA MET A 1 -17.46 16.19 -12.34
C MET A 1 -17.09 16.36 -10.88
N THR A 2 -17.91 15.88 -9.99
CA THR A 2 -17.68 16.02 -8.56
C THR A 2 -16.87 14.83 -8.07
N TYR A 3 -15.77 15.11 -7.38
CA TYR A 3 -14.98 14.07 -6.75
C TYR A 3 -15.75 13.50 -5.55
N GLN A 4 -15.86 12.18 -5.50
CA GLN A 4 -16.51 11.52 -4.38
C GLN A 4 -15.45 10.90 -3.46
N ARG A 5 -15.53 11.26 -2.18
CA ARG A 5 -14.64 10.70 -1.18
C ARG A 5 -14.94 9.22 -0.97
N ARG A 6 -13.89 8.47 -0.66
CA ARG A 6 -14.04 7.08 -0.25
C ARG A 6 -14.70 7.01 1.11
N ASP A 7 -15.25 5.84 1.44
CA ASP A 7 -15.83 5.62 2.75
C ASP A 7 -14.76 5.91 3.82
N THR A 8 -15.09 6.84 4.72
CA THR A 8 -14.15 7.29 5.75
C THR A 8 -14.22 6.46 7.03
N LYS A 9 -15.21 5.57 7.16
CA LYS A 9 -15.42 4.81 8.39
C LYS A 9 -14.40 3.71 8.59
N ARG A 10 -13.87 3.18 7.50
CA ARG A 10 -12.91 2.08 7.55
C ARG A 10 -11.74 2.36 6.63
N PRO A 11 -10.51 2.33 7.15
CA PRO A 11 -9.35 2.40 6.27
C PRO A 11 -9.28 1.14 5.41
N PRO A 12 -8.78 1.25 4.18
CA PRO A 12 -8.44 0.08 3.38
C PRO A 12 -7.34 -0.70 4.10
N THR A 13 -7.26 -1.98 3.81
CA THR A 13 -6.19 -2.80 4.38
C THR A 13 -4.84 -2.36 3.82
N HIS A 14 -3.86 -2.18 4.68
CA HIS A 14 -2.50 -1.89 4.26
C HIS A 14 -1.96 -3.09 3.46
N PRO A 15 -1.33 -2.87 2.30
CA PRO A 15 -0.83 -3.99 1.49
C PRO A 15 0.15 -4.89 2.24
N GLY A 16 0.93 -4.33 3.17
CA GLY A 16 1.86 -5.12 3.99
C GLY A 16 1.17 -6.16 4.85
N HIS A 17 -0.03 -5.86 5.33
CA HIS A 17 -0.81 -6.82 6.10
C HIS A 17 -1.17 -8.04 5.24
N ILE A 18 -1.56 -7.79 4.01
CA ILE A 18 -1.90 -8.88 3.07
C ILE A 18 -0.66 -9.71 2.76
N VAL A 19 0.49 -9.05 2.53
CA VAL A 19 1.75 -9.76 2.30
C VAL A 19 2.06 -10.68 3.47
N GLY A 20 1.91 -10.19 4.70
CA GLY A 20 2.16 -10.98 5.89
C GLY A 20 1.28 -12.22 5.98
N LEU A 21 -0.01 -12.08 5.69
CA LEU A 21 -0.94 -13.20 5.70
C LEU A 21 -0.60 -14.24 4.63
N GLU A 22 -0.23 -13.78 3.43
CA GLU A 22 0.13 -14.67 2.34
C GLU A 22 1.40 -15.46 2.64
N ILE A 23 2.40 -14.80 3.23
CA ILE A 23 3.65 -15.45 3.63
C ILE A 23 3.37 -16.52 4.68
N GLU A 24 2.54 -16.18 5.67
CA GLU A 24 2.17 -17.10 6.73
C GLU A 24 1.43 -18.33 6.17
N GLU A 25 0.51 -18.09 5.24
CA GLU A 25 -0.25 -19.18 4.61
C GLU A 25 0.65 -20.12 3.82
N LEU A 26 1.72 -19.59 3.23
CA LEU A 26 2.71 -20.41 2.52
C LEU A 26 3.65 -21.16 3.49
N GLY A 27 3.53 -20.91 4.78
CA GLY A 27 4.40 -21.54 5.78
C GLY A 27 5.81 -21.00 5.78
N LEU A 28 6.03 -19.80 5.23
CA LEU A 28 7.35 -19.19 5.16
C LEU A 28 7.57 -18.23 6.33
N SER A 29 8.82 -18.21 6.83
CA SER A 29 9.22 -17.14 7.74
C SER A 29 9.49 -15.86 6.94
N VAL A 30 9.49 -14.73 7.63
CA VAL A 30 9.85 -13.45 7.00
C VAL A 30 11.27 -13.53 6.44
N THR A 31 12.19 -14.19 7.17
CA THR A 31 13.57 -14.36 6.72
C THR A 31 13.65 -15.12 5.40
N GLU A 32 12.95 -16.25 5.31
CA GLU A 32 12.98 -17.06 4.09
C GLU A 32 12.28 -16.35 2.92
N ALA A 33 11.16 -15.70 3.18
CA ALA A 33 10.46 -14.93 2.16
C ALA A 33 11.34 -13.79 1.64
N ALA A 34 12.01 -13.07 2.53
CA ALA A 34 12.92 -11.98 2.15
C ALA A 34 14.05 -12.49 1.26
N ARG A 35 14.63 -13.65 1.62
CA ARG A 35 15.69 -14.27 0.82
C ARG A 35 15.18 -14.55 -0.60
N ARG A 36 14.02 -15.13 -0.72
CA ARG A 36 13.43 -15.49 -2.02
C ARG A 36 13.04 -14.27 -2.84
N LEU A 37 12.63 -13.20 -2.15
CA LEU A 37 12.26 -11.93 -2.78
C LEU A 37 13.46 -11.05 -3.13
N HIS A 38 14.65 -11.43 -2.69
CA HIS A 38 15.87 -10.61 -2.85
C HIS A 38 15.73 -9.23 -2.23
N VAL A 39 15.16 -9.20 -1.03
CA VAL A 39 15.08 -7.97 -0.22
C VAL A 39 15.67 -8.26 1.16
N SER A 40 16.02 -7.23 1.90
CA SER A 40 16.49 -7.41 3.26
C SER A 40 15.32 -7.87 4.16
N ARG A 41 15.67 -8.66 5.19
CA ARG A 41 14.68 -9.07 6.19
C ARG A 41 14.03 -7.84 6.83
N ARG A 42 14.83 -6.82 7.11
CA ARG A 42 14.34 -5.58 7.70
C ARG A 42 13.28 -4.91 6.82
N THR A 43 13.56 -4.79 5.53
CA THR A 43 12.62 -4.17 4.59
C THR A 43 11.30 -4.91 4.57
N LEU A 44 11.34 -6.23 4.47
CA LEU A 44 10.12 -7.03 4.45
C LEU A 44 9.40 -6.98 5.80
N SER A 45 10.15 -7.04 6.90
CA SER A 45 9.57 -6.93 8.24
C SER A 45 8.84 -5.61 8.43
N GLU A 46 9.44 -4.50 7.99
CA GLU A 46 8.80 -3.19 8.08
C GLU A 46 7.53 -3.12 7.25
N LEU A 47 7.54 -3.73 6.08
CA LEU A 47 6.35 -3.77 5.22
C LEU A 47 5.21 -4.55 5.88
N VAL A 48 5.48 -5.78 6.33
CA VAL A 48 4.43 -6.62 6.93
C VAL A 48 3.92 -6.07 8.25
N ASN A 49 4.71 -5.26 8.93
CA ASN A 49 4.30 -4.57 10.16
C ASN A 49 3.74 -3.17 9.89
N GLU A 50 3.47 -2.84 8.64
CA GLU A 50 2.85 -1.60 8.22
C GLU A 50 3.64 -0.34 8.58
N ARG A 51 4.96 -0.49 8.73
CA ARG A 51 5.86 0.63 9.03
C ARG A 51 6.45 1.25 7.79
N ARG A 52 6.14 0.70 6.65
CA ARG A 52 6.62 1.17 5.35
C ARG A 52 5.56 0.85 4.31
N GLY A 53 5.47 1.69 3.27
CA GLY A 53 4.57 1.45 2.16
C GLY A 53 5.17 0.54 1.11
N MET A 54 4.35 0.18 0.15
CA MET A 54 4.72 -0.64 -0.99
C MET A 54 5.38 0.25 -2.04
N SER A 55 6.65 -0.01 -2.36
CA SER A 55 7.33 0.66 -3.46
C SER A 55 7.04 -0.07 -4.77
N PRO A 56 7.22 0.60 -5.92
CA PRO A 56 7.08 -0.08 -7.22
C PRO A 56 8.02 -1.28 -7.36
N GLU A 57 9.25 -1.18 -6.84
CA GLU A 57 10.19 -2.31 -6.90
C GLU A 57 9.70 -3.49 -6.07
N MET A 58 9.21 -3.22 -4.87
CA MET A 58 8.66 -4.28 -4.04
C MET A 58 7.43 -4.89 -4.69
N ALA A 59 6.56 -4.07 -5.27
CA ALA A 59 5.37 -4.54 -5.96
C ALA A 59 5.73 -5.45 -7.14
N LEU A 60 6.77 -5.11 -7.88
CA LEU A 60 7.25 -5.94 -8.99
C LEU A 60 7.69 -7.31 -8.47
N LYS A 61 8.47 -7.33 -7.40
CA LYS A 61 8.96 -8.57 -6.80
C LYS A 61 7.83 -9.43 -6.24
N LEU A 62 6.92 -8.81 -5.53
CA LEU A 62 5.77 -9.52 -4.94
C LEU A 62 4.82 -10.04 -6.03
N GLY A 63 4.59 -9.24 -7.06
CA GLY A 63 3.76 -9.65 -8.18
C GLY A 63 4.31 -10.90 -8.86
N ARG A 64 5.64 -10.97 -8.98
CA ARG A 64 6.30 -12.15 -9.53
C ARG A 64 6.28 -13.32 -8.54
N PHE A 65 6.53 -13.05 -7.27
CA PHE A 65 6.57 -14.08 -6.23
C PHE A 65 5.23 -14.77 -6.05
N PHE A 66 4.16 -14.00 -5.97
CA PHE A 66 2.81 -14.54 -5.80
C PHE A 66 2.09 -14.82 -7.12
N GLY A 67 2.64 -14.37 -8.24
CA GLY A 67 2.04 -14.59 -9.56
C GLY A 67 0.81 -13.74 -9.84
N ASN A 68 0.57 -12.68 -9.08
CA ASN A 68 -0.64 -11.85 -9.21
C ASN A 68 -0.40 -10.47 -9.82
N GLY A 69 0.83 -10.19 -10.23
CA GLY A 69 1.16 -8.97 -10.96
C GLY A 69 1.46 -7.76 -10.08
N THR A 70 2.22 -6.84 -10.66
CA THR A 70 2.69 -5.63 -9.99
C THR A 70 1.56 -4.67 -9.66
N GLU A 71 0.61 -4.52 -10.58
CA GLU A 71 -0.45 -3.51 -10.45
C GLU A 71 -1.35 -3.73 -9.24
N LEU A 72 -1.64 -4.98 -8.92
CA LEU A 72 -2.46 -5.29 -7.76
C LEU A 72 -1.88 -4.65 -6.50
N TRP A 73 -0.57 -4.84 -6.28
CA TRP A 73 0.09 -4.33 -5.08
C TRP A 73 0.13 -2.80 -5.05
N MET A 74 0.39 -2.17 -6.20
CA MET A 74 0.40 -0.71 -6.26
C MET A 74 -1.00 -0.13 -6.10
N ASN A 75 -2.02 -0.80 -6.62
CA ASN A 75 -3.40 -0.36 -6.43
C ASN A 75 -3.82 -0.41 -4.96
N LEU A 76 -3.40 -1.44 -4.24
CA LEU A 76 -3.67 -1.54 -2.80
C LEU A 76 -2.99 -0.39 -2.03
N GLN A 77 -1.74 -0.08 -2.38
CA GLN A 77 -1.02 1.01 -1.75
C GLN A 77 -1.66 2.36 -2.06
N THR A 78 -2.01 2.59 -3.32
CA THR A 78 -2.64 3.84 -3.73
C THR A 78 -3.96 4.07 -2.98
N ARG A 79 -4.76 3.03 -2.86
CA ARG A 79 -6.03 3.11 -2.15
C ARG A 79 -5.82 3.47 -0.68
N TYR A 80 -4.83 2.85 -0.06
CA TYR A 80 -4.50 3.13 1.33
C TYR A 80 -4.03 4.58 1.51
N ASP A 81 -3.13 5.04 0.63
CA ASP A 81 -2.59 6.39 0.69
C ASP A 81 -3.67 7.45 0.46
N LEU A 82 -4.54 7.23 -0.53
CA LEU A 82 -5.62 8.16 -0.80
C LEU A 82 -6.59 8.28 0.38
N TRP A 83 -6.91 7.15 1.00
CA TRP A 83 -7.77 7.19 2.18
C TRP A 83 -7.14 8.05 3.28
N GLY A 84 -5.83 7.91 3.49
CA GLY A 84 -5.13 8.68 4.51
C GLY A 84 -5.21 10.19 4.26
N VAL A 85 -5.00 10.62 3.02
CA VAL A 85 -5.07 12.03 2.65
C VAL A 85 -6.52 12.54 2.71
N GLU A 86 -7.45 11.76 2.20
CA GLU A 86 -8.86 12.13 2.16
C GLU A 86 -9.50 12.21 3.55
N ASN A 87 -8.84 11.65 4.55
CA ASN A 87 -9.30 11.69 5.94
C ASN A 87 -8.41 12.55 6.83
N ASP A 88 -7.52 13.33 6.24
CA ASP A 88 -6.68 14.28 6.95
C ASP A 88 -7.30 15.68 6.79
N ALA A 89 -7.81 16.23 7.88
CA ALA A 89 -8.47 17.52 7.87
C ALA A 89 -7.56 18.65 7.35
N ALA A 90 -6.28 18.61 7.69
CA ALA A 90 -5.35 19.63 7.23
C ALA A 90 -5.13 19.53 5.71
N ALA A 91 -4.97 18.33 5.20
CA ALA A 91 -4.80 18.12 3.76
C ALA A 91 -6.05 18.56 2.98
N LEU A 92 -7.24 18.26 3.52
CA LEU A 92 -8.49 18.68 2.89
C LEU A 92 -8.62 20.20 2.87
N ARG A 93 -8.25 20.87 3.97
CA ARG A 93 -8.31 22.33 4.01
C ARG A 93 -7.36 22.97 3.01
N GLU A 94 -6.16 22.41 2.87
CA GLU A 94 -5.21 22.92 1.87
C GLU A 94 -5.70 22.68 0.44
N ALA A 95 -6.30 21.52 0.19
CA ALA A 95 -6.83 21.20 -1.13
C ALA A 95 -7.96 22.18 -1.51
N GLU A 96 -8.77 22.59 -0.54
CA GLU A 96 -9.84 23.57 -0.77
C GLU A 96 -9.31 24.95 -1.18
N GLN A 97 -8.05 25.25 -0.86
CA GLN A 97 -7.41 26.51 -1.25
C GLN A 97 -6.95 26.49 -2.71
N VAL A 98 -6.90 25.34 -3.33
CA VAL A 98 -6.43 25.22 -4.71
C VAL A 98 -7.45 25.88 -5.64
N GLU A 99 -6.98 26.81 -6.45
CA GLU A 99 -7.84 27.46 -7.44
C GLU A 99 -7.86 26.62 -8.71
N PRO A 100 -9.07 26.23 -9.18
CA PRO A 100 -9.15 25.48 -10.42
C PRO A 100 -8.57 26.26 -11.60
N ALA A 101 -7.87 25.55 -12.48
CA ALA A 101 -7.29 26.18 -13.68
C ALA A 101 -8.39 26.63 -14.65
N LEU A 102 -9.56 25.99 -14.61
CA LEU A 102 -10.71 26.34 -15.43
C LEU A 102 -11.82 26.83 -14.54
N LEU A 103 -12.37 28.00 -14.90
CA LEU A 103 -13.48 28.62 -14.17
C LEU A 103 -14.77 28.47 -14.93
#